data_c00fe5fa1feec3c03c20444e91580517
#
_entry.id   c00fe5fa1feec3c03c20444e91580517
#
_cell.length_a   1.000
_cell.length_b   1.000
_cell.length_c   1.000
_cell.angle_alpha   90.00
_cell.angle_beta   90.00
_cell.angle_gamma   90.00
#
_symmetry.space_group_name_H-M   'P 1'
#
loop_
_entity.id
_entity.type
_entity.pdbx_description
1 polymer ?
#
loop_
_entity_poly.entity_id
_entity_poly.type
_entity_poly.pdbx_seq_one_letter_code
_entity_poly.pdbx_strand_id
1 'polypeptide(L)'
;NSLPFLESLKEYSSEGAPEAFHKKWDSIFEDVKIFSDGNEALIYIHLILIVLVFVLLFLLRQWFVVKAPEKMRNHSIGTIVLEYPGWSGFLISIMIFFFLYPTRPTVISDLLAFAAAVPVLVVLPKFVPKEFHKYVYLGVLLMFLDLIQSLILPDDFFIRIDFLLESLLAGTILTMALSKNSPLKHHEKNPYYSIVNILVPILLLLIIVSFISNMIGAVYLARITVKSVVRLISGGIIIFLAAKILESLFLLFLDSNLHKNSAFLSRYQEKSKYYVLGGIRIWLILLIVKGFLKNLLIYDWVQTSWDDLLLIGYQFGEVSLTIGHLVNFAIIIIVFSFLSRFVQVLVAEEILGRFNIQKGLPLAIGIVSKYFILLLGFLMAVAAMGIDLNKLSFIIGALGVGIGFGLQSVIGNFISGLILIFERPIHIGDVIVVENLEGTVTEIGIRASKIKTWDGAEVVVPNMNFISNSVTNWTLSDQLRRRTVYFYTSPEANPNEVIEMIKDTVNSHE
;
A
#
# COMPACT_ATOMS: atom_id res chain seq x y z
N ASN A 1 41.87 21.05 -17.13
CA ASN A 1 42.21 20.36 -18.38
C ASN A 1 43.41 19.48 -18.10
N SER A 2 43.25 18.18 -18.06
CA SER A 2 44.34 17.22 -18.01
C SER A 2 44.92 17.05 -19.42
N LEU A 3 46.17 16.55 -19.51
CA LEU A 3 46.80 16.26 -20.79
C LEU A 3 45.95 15.26 -21.62
N PRO A 4 46.01 15.29 -22.95
CA PRO A 4 45.46 14.24 -23.80
C PRO A 4 45.97 12.86 -23.38
N PHE A 5 45.18 11.81 -23.57
CA PHE A 5 45.48 10.46 -23.05
C PHE A 5 46.84 9.94 -23.54
N LEU A 6 47.17 10.13 -24.81
CA LEU A 6 48.46 9.69 -25.39
C LEU A 6 49.67 10.44 -24.84
N GLU A 7 49.49 11.70 -24.42
CA GLU A 7 50.55 12.48 -23.79
C GLU A 7 50.74 12.06 -22.33
N SER A 8 49.65 11.80 -21.60
CA SER A 8 49.69 11.29 -20.22
C SER A 8 50.39 9.93 -20.11
N LEU A 9 50.33 9.09 -21.15
CA LEU A 9 51.08 7.83 -21.27
C LEU A 9 52.58 8.03 -21.27
N LYS A 10 53.08 9.13 -21.87
CA LYS A 10 54.50 9.43 -21.97
C LYS A 10 55.09 10.04 -20.70
N GLU A 11 54.24 10.75 -19.95
CA GLU A 11 54.67 11.45 -18.73
C GLU A 11 54.40 10.64 -17.44
N TYR A 12 53.79 9.46 -17.54
CA TYR A 12 53.44 8.66 -16.35
C TYR A 12 54.73 8.20 -15.61
N SER A 13 54.79 8.52 -14.31
CA SER A 13 55.78 8.01 -13.37
C SER A 13 55.07 7.24 -12.25
N SER A 14 55.53 6.03 -11.95
CA SER A 14 54.95 5.17 -10.90
C SER A 14 55.44 5.50 -9.49
N GLU A 15 56.34 6.49 -9.30
CA GLU A 15 57.04 6.73 -8.02
C GLU A 15 56.08 7.16 -6.89
N GLY A 16 54.96 7.84 -7.18
CA GLY A 16 53.96 8.27 -6.19
C GLY A 16 52.78 7.31 -5.97
N ALA A 17 52.65 6.25 -6.75
CA ALA A 17 51.48 5.37 -6.73
C ALA A 17 51.22 4.69 -5.36
N PRO A 18 52.21 4.21 -4.61
CA PRO A 18 52.02 3.60 -3.30
C PRO A 18 51.47 4.58 -2.25
N GLU A 19 51.97 5.81 -2.24
CA GLU A 19 51.50 6.85 -1.29
C GLU A 19 50.06 7.27 -1.60
N ALA A 20 49.72 7.45 -2.87
CA ALA A 20 48.37 7.76 -3.32
C ALA A 20 47.39 6.65 -2.95
N PHE A 21 47.77 5.38 -3.04
CA PHE A 21 47.00 4.24 -2.62
C PHE A 21 46.74 4.25 -1.11
N HIS A 22 47.77 4.44 -0.28
CA HIS A 22 47.58 4.52 1.18
C HIS A 22 46.68 5.67 1.57
N LYS A 23 46.90 6.88 1.04
CA LYS A 23 46.08 8.04 1.29
C LYS A 23 44.60 7.81 0.92
N LYS A 24 44.32 7.12 -0.19
CA LYS A 24 42.98 6.76 -0.61
C LYS A 24 42.31 5.82 0.39
N TRP A 25 43.02 4.79 0.85
CA TRP A 25 42.48 3.85 1.83
C TRP A 25 42.22 4.51 3.19
N ASP A 26 43.11 5.38 3.67
CA ASP A 26 42.92 6.15 4.89
C ASP A 26 41.64 7.00 4.82
N SER A 27 41.40 7.68 3.68
CA SER A 27 40.18 8.44 3.45
C SER A 27 38.94 7.55 3.44
N ILE A 28 39.00 6.36 2.84
CA ILE A 28 37.91 5.40 2.83
C ILE A 28 37.55 4.93 4.26
N PHE A 29 38.58 4.60 5.07
CA PHE A 29 38.37 4.19 6.45
C PHE A 29 37.79 5.32 7.30
N GLU A 30 38.23 6.54 7.09
CA GLU A 30 37.68 7.71 7.78
C GLU A 30 36.19 7.93 7.43
N ASP A 31 35.84 7.91 6.14
CA ASP A 31 34.46 8.04 5.66
C ASP A 31 33.54 6.95 6.24
N VAL A 32 34.01 5.68 6.25
CA VAL A 32 33.27 4.57 6.83
C VAL A 32 33.10 4.72 8.34
N LYS A 33 34.13 5.19 9.04
CA LYS A 33 34.07 5.44 10.48
C LYS A 33 33.07 6.54 10.81
N ILE A 34 33.17 7.69 10.14
CA ILE A 34 32.23 8.82 10.33
C ILE A 34 30.78 8.36 10.09
N PHE A 35 30.58 7.57 9.03
CA PHE A 35 29.27 7.01 8.72
C PHE A 35 28.78 6.07 9.82
N SER A 36 29.63 5.18 10.31
CA SER A 36 29.30 4.23 11.38
C SER A 36 28.91 4.94 12.67
N ASP A 37 29.75 5.89 13.10
CA ASP A 37 29.54 6.65 14.34
C ASP A 37 28.27 7.51 14.27
N GLY A 38 27.96 8.07 13.10
CA GLY A 38 26.73 8.86 12.87
C GLY A 38 25.45 8.06 12.76
N ASN A 39 25.52 6.73 12.55
CA ASN A 39 24.36 5.88 12.29
C ASN A 39 24.27 4.64 13.21
N GLU A 40 24.92 4.65 14.36
CA GLU A 40 25.04 3.48 15.22
C GLU A 40 23.68 2.82 15.53
N ALA A 41 22.70 3.59 15.96
CA ALA A 41 21.35 3.06 16.28
C ALA A 41 20.65 2.44 15.05
N LEU A 42 20.79 3.06 13.88
CA LEU A 42 20.22 2.53 12.63
C LEU A 42 20.92 1.23 12.20
N ILE A 43 22.23 1.10 12.45
CA ILE A 43 22.98 -0.11 12.15
C ILE A 43 22.47 -1.28 13.00
N TYR A 44 22.22 -1.09 14.31
CA TYR A 44 21.61 -2.13 15.13
C TYR A 44 20.21 -2.52 14.65
N ILE A 45 19.37 -1.55 14.30
CA ILE A 45 18.04 -1.83 13.72
C ILE A 45 18.18 -2.62 12.43
N HIS A 46 19.10 -2.23 11.57
CA HIS A 46 19.34 -2.92 10.30
C HIS A 46 19.81 -4.38 10.53
N LEU A 47 20.72 -4.62 11.45
CA LEU A 47 21.16 -5.98 11.81
C LEU A 47 20.00 -6.85 12.29
N ILE A 48 19.11 -6.31 13.13
CA ILE A 48 17.90 -7.00 13.57
C ILE A 48 17.00 -7.32 12.37
N LEU A 49 16.78 -6.37 11.46
CA LEU A 49 15.98 -6.57 10.25
C LEU A 49 16.59 -7.64 9.33
N ILE A 50 17.92 -7.68 9.19
CA ILE A 50 18.60 -8.73 8.44
C ILE A 50 18.26 -10.10 9.00
N VAL A 51 18.45 -10.29 10.31
CA VAL A 51 18.15 -11.58 10.98
C VAL A 51 16.68 -11.95 10.79
N LEU A 52 15.78 -10.98 10.95
CA LEU A 52 14.33 -11.19 10.79
C LEU A 52 13.98 -11.62 9.36
N VAL A 53 14.56 -10.99 8.33
CA VAL A 53 14.35 -11.35 6.92
C VAL A 53 14.83 -12.78 6.65
N PHE A 54 16.01 -13.16 7.13
CA PHE A 54 16.52 -14.51 6.95
C PHE A 54 15.65 -15.55 7.65
N VAL A 55 15.29 -15.32 8.91
CA VAL A 55 14.40 -16.22 9.68
C VAL A 55 13.05 -16.35 8.96
N LEU A 56 12.46 -15.25 8.52
CA LEU A 56 11.17 -15.25 7.81
C LEU A 56 11.24 -16.09 6.52
N LEU A 57 12.27 -15.90 5.70
CA LEU A 57 12.42 -16.63 4.44
C LEU A 57 12.64 -18.13 4.68
N PHE A 58 13.42 -18.50 5.71
CA PHE A 58 13.62 -19.92 6.08
C PHE A 58 12.34 -20.55 6.62
N LEU A 59 11.58 -19.86 7.47
CA LEU A 59 10.29 -20.33 7.98
C LEU A 59 9.27 -20.48 6.85
N LEU A 60 9.18 -19.50 5.93
CA LEU A 60 8.33 -19.59 4.75
C LEU A 60 8.72 -20.78 3.87
N ARG A 61 10.02 -20.98 3.63
CA ARG A 61 10.50 -22.18 2.90
C ARG A 61 10.04 -23.47 3.53
N GLN A 62 10.26 -23.65 4.85
CA GLN A 62 9.84 -24.85 5.57
C GLN A 62 8.32 -25.05 5.46
N TRP A 63 7.56 -23.98 5.65
CA TRP A 63 6.10 -24.03 5.54
C TRP A 63 5.64 -24.46 4.14
N PHE A 64 6.23 -23.90 3.08
CA PHE A 64 5.89 -24.26 1.69
C PHE A 64 6.31 -25.69 1.33
N VAL A 65 7.46 -26.15 1.79
CA VAL A 65 7.92 -27.54 1.57
C VAL A 65 6.93 -28.55 2.18
N VAL A 66 6.37 -28.23 3.36
CA VAL A 66 5.43 -29.14 4.05
C VAL A 66 4.01 -29.01 3.49
N LYS A 67 3.52 -27.78 3.27
CA LYS A 67 2.12 -27.50 2.94
C LYS A 67 1.81 -27.47 1.44
N ALA A 68 2.80 -27.21 0.58
CA ALA A 68 2.63 -27.07 -0.86
C ALA A 68 3.82 -27.66 -1.65
N PRO A 69 4.19 -28.94 -1.45
CA PRO A 69 5.38 -29.56 -2.06
C PRO A 69 5.32 -29.57 -3.60
N GLU A 70 4.13 -29.72 -4.19
CA GLU A 70 3.96 -29.67 -5.66
C GLU A 70 4.34 -28.31 -6.26
N LYS A 71 4.00 -27.21 -5.58
CA LYS A 71 4.35 -25.86 -6.04
C LYS A 71 5.86 -25.62 -5.98
N MET A 72 6.54 -26.12 -4.96
CA MET A 72 8.00 -26.09 -4.87
C MET A 72 8.67 -26.91 -5.97
N ARG A 73 8.08 -28.06 -6.34
CA ARG A 73 8.63 -28.95 -7.38
C ARG A 73 8.48 -28.35 -8.79
N ASN A 74 7.41 -27.58 -9.02
CA ASN A 74 7.13 -26.99 -10.34
C ASN A 74 7.92 -25.71 -10.65
N HIS A 75 8.88 -25.31 -9.79
CA HIS A 75 9.73 -24.13 -9.97
C HIS A 75 8.96 -22.88 -10.46
N SER A 76 7.83 -22.59 -9.84
CA SER A 76 7.06 -21.40 -10.18
C SER A 76 7.88 -20.13 -9.88
N ILE A 77 7.62 -19.05 -10.61
CA ILE A 77 8.31 -17.76 -10.39
C ILE A 77 8.24 -17.36 -8.90
N GLY A 78 7.13 -17.66 -8.22
CA GLY A 78 6.98 -17.38 -6.78
C GLY A 78 7.93 -18.18 -5.90
N THR A 79 8.29 -19.42 -6.25
CA THR A 79 9.10 -20.30 -5.38
C THR A 79 10.61 -20.09 -5.52
N ILE A 80 11.08 -19.41 -6.57
CA ILE A 80 12.52 -19.21 -6.81
C ILE A 80 13.19 -18.51 -5.59
N VAL A 81 12.50 -17.54 -4.96
CA VAL A 81 13.03 -16.86 -3.76
C VAL A 81 13.25 -17.82 -2.60
N LEU A 82 12.39 -18.82 -2.45
CA LEU A 82 12.47 -19.83 -1.39
C LEU A 82 13.46 -20.98 -1.72
N GLU A 83 13.80 -21.16 -2.99
CA GLU A 83 14.86 -22.11 -3.39
C GLU A 83 16.23 -21.59 -2.97
N TYR A 84 16.43 -20.27 -3.01
CA TYR A 84 17.67 -19.58 -2.66
C TYR A 84 17.47 -18.55 -1.52
N PRO A 85 16.98 -18.97 -0.33
CA PRO A 85 16.56 -18.03 0.72
C PRO A 85 17.71 -17.18 1.25
N GLY A 86 18.94 -17.72 1.29
CA GLY A 86 20.13 -16.99 1.71
C GLY A 86 20.45 -15.83 0.77
N TRP A 87 20.55 -16.08 -0.53
CA TRP A 87 20.85 -15.03 -1.52
C TRP A 87 19.73 -14.01 -1.68
N SER A 88 18.48 -14.47 -1.61
CA SER A 88 17.30 -13.59 -1.63
C SER A 88 17.25 -12.70 -0.39
N GLY A 89 17.51 -13.25 0.79
CA GLY A 89 17.58 -12.51 2.05
C GLY A 89 18.70 -11.47 2.06
N PHE A 90 19.85 -11.82 1.51
CA PHE A 90 20.99 -10.91 1.36
C PHE A 90 20.65 -9.72 0.45
N LEU A 91 20.00 -9.95 -0.70
CA LEU A 91 19.54 -8.86 -1.58
C LEU A 91 18.48 -7.98 -0.94
N ILE A 92 17.52 -8.57 -0.24
CA ILE A 92 16.52 -7.80 0.51
C ILE A 92 17.22 -6.93 1.57
N SER A 93 18.24 -7.45 2.24
CA SER A 93 19.02 -6.70 3.23
C SER A 93 19.75 -5.52 2.59
N ILE A 94 20.35 -5.70 1.40
CA ILE A 94 20.93 -4.61 0.62
C ILE A 94 19.87 -3.56 0.24
N MET A 95 18.69 -3.97 -0.18
CA MET A 95 17.60 -3.03 -0.48
C MET A 95 17.19 -2.22 0.76
N ILE A 96 17.05 -2.88 1.90
CA ILE A 96 16.76 -2.23 3.18
C ILE A 96 17.85 -1.21 3.52
N PHE A 97 19.13 -1.56 3.30
CA PHE A 97 20.25 -0.62 3.49
C PHE A 97 20.09 0.64 2.64
N PHE A 98 19.79 0.49 1.34
CA PHE A 98 19.62 1.63 0.45
C PHE A 98 18.45 2.53 0.84
N PHE A 99 17.46 1.98 1.52
CA PHE A 99 16.30 2.72 2.04
C PHE A 99 16.61 3.42 3.38
N LEU A 100 17.27 2.73 4.31
CA LEU A 100 17.57 3.26 5.64
C LEU A 100 18.65 4.35 5.65
N TYR A 101 19.60 4.28 4.69
CA TYR A 101 20.74 5.20 4.64
C TYR A 101 20.75 6.03 3.36
N PRO A 102 19.91 7.06 3.26
CA PRO A 102 19.82 7.92 2.06
C PRO A 102 21.12 8.73 1.84
N THR A 103 21.77 9.14 2.93
CA THR A 103 23.06 9.86 2.93
C THR A 103 24.17 8.91 3.38
N ARG A 104 24.81 8.24 2.43
CA ARG A 104 25.87 7.27 2.67
C ARG A 104 27.08 7.55 1.78
N PRO A 105 28.31 7.20 2.21
CA PRO A 105 29.50 7.26 1.37
C PRO A 105 29.34 6.42 0.09
N THR A 106 29.85 6.94 -1.03
CA THR A 106 29.78 6.24 -2.33
C THR A 106 30.48 4.89 -2.29
N VAL A 107 31.60 4.80 -1.57
CA VAL A 107 32.37 3.57 -1.40
C VAL A 107 31.53 2.44 -0.80
N ILE A 108 30.71 2.72 0.22
CA ILE A 108 29.82 1.70 0.81
C ILE A 108 28.77 1.25 -0.23
N SER A 109 28.26 2.18 -1.04
CA SER A 109 27.32 1.83 -2.11
C SER A 109 27.97 0.93 -3.16
N ASP A 110 29.21 1.20 -3.54
CA ASP A 110 29.97 0.43 -4.52
C ASP A 110 30.31 -0.97 -3.99
N LEU A 111 30.71 -1.08 -2.72
CA LEU A 111 30.95 -2.37 -2.05
C LEU A 111 29.67 -3.22 -1.98
N LEU A 112 28.54 -2.63 -1.64
CA LEU A 112 27.26 -3.34 -1.57
C LEU A 112 26.76 -3.73 -2.97
N ALA A 113 26.96 -2.88 -3.97
CA ALA A 113 26.65 -3.21 -5.36
C ALA A 113 27.48 -4.42 -5.82
N PHE A 114 28.78 -4.44 -5.49
CA PHE A 114 29.63 -5.60 -5.77
C PHE A 114 29.19 -6.85 -5.01
N ALA A 115 28.91 -6.73 -3.72
CA ALA A 115 28.42 -7.85 -2.92
C ALA A 115 27.09 -8.42 -3.50
N ALA A 116 26.26 -7.58 -4.12
CA ALA A 116 25.06 -8.01 -4.85
C ALA A 116 25.39 -8.80 -6.12
N ALA A 117 26.62 -8.75 -6.64
CA ALA A 117 27.00 -9.49 -7.84
C ALA A 117 26.85 -11.01 -7.67
N VAL A 118 27.14 -11.55 -6.47
CA VAL A 118 27.01 -12.99 -6.21
C VAL A 118 25.56 -13.45 -6.32
N PRO A 119 24.59 -12.86 -5.59
CA PRO A 119 23.18 -13.21 -5.78
C PRO A 119 22.67 -12.91 -7.19
N VAL A 120 23.18 -11.89 -7.88
CA VAL A 120 22.86 -11.64 -9.29
C VAL A 120 23.26 -12.84 -10.16
N LEU A 121 24.46 -13.37 -9.99
CA LEU A 121 24.94 -14.53 -10.75
C LEU A 121 24.19 -15.82 -10.44
N VAL A 122 23.74 -16.01 -9.20
CA VAL A 122 23.07 -17.24 -8.75
C VAL A 122 21.56 -17.22 -9.02
N VAL A 123 20.92 -16.12 -8.69
CA VAL A 123 19.43 -16.04 -8.64
C VAL A 123 18.85 -15.48 -9.95
N LEU A 124 19.45 -14.43 -10.53
CA LEU A 124 18.90 -13.78 -11.72
C LEU A 124 18.76 -14.71 -12.94
N PRO A 125 19.70 -15.63 -13.23
CA PRO A 125 19.54 -16.58 -14.33
C PRO A 125 18.31 -17.50 -14.22
N LYS A 126 17.72 -17.63 -13.02
CA LYS A 126 16.48 -18.39 -12.82
C LYS A 126 15.23 -17.62 -13.21
N PHE A 127 15.33 -16.29 -13.22
CA PHE A 127 14.21 -15.40 -13.59
C PHE A 127 14.18 -15.01 -15.06
N VAL A 128 15.32 -15.15 -15.76
CA VAL A 128 15.45 -14.73 -17.16
C VAL A 128 15.76 -15.90 -18.10
N PRO A 129 15.29 -15.87 -19.35
CA PRO A 129 15.64 -16.88 -20.34
C PRO A 129 17.15 -16.98 -20.56
N LYS A 130 17.64 -18.17 -20.95
CA LYS A 130 19.06 -18.46 -21.16
C LYS A 130 19.74 -17.48 -22.12
N GLU A 131 19.00 -16.99 -23.10
CA GLU A 131 19.46 -16.04 -24.12
C GLU A 131 19.96 -14.71 -23.53
N PHE A 132 19.46 -14.34 -22.34
CA PHE A 132 19.84 -13.12 -21.62
C PHE A 132 21.03 -13.32 -20.66
N HIS A 133 21.43 -14.54 -20.35
CA HIS A 133 22.48 -14.81 -19.36
C HIS A 133 23.80 -14.13 -19.71
N LYS A 134 24.16 -14.03 -21.01
CA LYS A 134 25.38 -13.32 -21.44
C LYS A 134 25.38 -11.85 -21.02
N TYR A 135 24.22 -11.16 -21.06
CA TYR A 135 24.11 -9.77 -20.63
C TYR A 135 24.28 -9.65 -19.12
N VAL A 136 23.76 -10.62 -18.36
CA VAL A 136 23.94 -10.68 -16.90
C VAL A 136 25.42 -10.83 -16.56
N TYR A 137 26.13 -11.77 -17.19
CA TYR A 137 27.55 -12.00 -16.92
C TYR A 137 28.43 -10.80 -17.31
N LEU A 138 28.18 -10.18 -18.46
CA LEU A 138 28.88 -8.97 -18.90
C LEU A 138 28.56 -7.77 -17.97
N GLY A 139 27.30 -7.66 -17.51
CA GLY A 139 26.93 -6.64 -16.54
C GLY A 139 27.62 -6.80 -15.19
N VAL A 140 27.78 -8.04 -14.71
CA VAL A 140 28.56 -8.31 -13.47
C VAL A 140 30.05 -8.02 -13.67
N LEU A 141 30.61 -8.32 -14.85
CA LEU A 141 31.99 -7.91 -15.16
C LEU A 141 32.14 -6.39 -15.13
N LEU A 142 31.16 -5.66 -15.65
CA LEU A 142 31.13 -4.20 -15.60
C LEU A 142 31.07 -3.67 -14.14
N MET A 143 30.26 -4.32 -13.28
CA MET A 143 30.23 -4.00 -11.84
C MET A 143 31.60 -4.21 -11.17
N PHE A 144 32.33 -5.23 -11.59
CA PHE A 144 33.67 -5.51 -11.07
C PHE A 144 34.66 -4.43 -11.48
N LEU A 145 34.65 -3.96 -12.72
CA LEU A 145 35.51 -2.84 -13.18
C LEU A 145 35.18 -1.56 -12.41
N ASP A 146 33.90 -1.20 -12.26
CA ASP A 146 33.49 -0.01 -11.50
C ASP A 146 33.98 -0.05 -10.04
N LEU A 147 33.99 -1.24 -9.40
CA LEU A 147 34.53 -1.42 -8.06
C LEU A 147 36.06 -1.24 -8.00
N ILE A 148 36.81 -1.85 -8.95
CA ILE A 148 38.27 -1.71 -9.01
C ILE A 148 38.65 -0.24 -9.04
N GLN A 149 37.98 0.56 -9.85
CA GLN A 149 38.23 1.99 -9.92
C GLN A 149 37.93 2.69 -8.59
N SER A 150 36.81 2.36 -7.96
CA SER A 150 36.41 3.07 -6.74
C SER A 150 37.31 2.77 -5.55
N LEU A 151 37.87 1.55 -5.46
CA LEU A 151 38.65 1.08 -4.32
C LEU A 151 40.18 1.07 -4.54
N ILE A 152 40.61 0.70 -5.74
CA ILE A 152 42.03 0.29 -5.98
C ILE A 152 42.80 1.34 -6.75
N LEU A 153 42.22 1.95 -7.80
CA LEU A 153 42.98 2.82 -8.66
C LEU A 153 43.28 4.18 -8.00
N PRO A 154 44.57 4.46 -7.71
CA PRO A 154 44.96 5.66 -6.97
C PRO A 154 45.13 6.89 -7.87
N ASP A 155 45.60 6.69 -9.11
CA ASP A 155 46.08 7.74 -10.01
C ASP A 155 45.12 7.99 -11.18
N ASP A 156 45.09 9.24 -11.64
CA ASP A 156 44.27 9.66 -12.78
C ASP A 156 44.58 8.85 -14.05
N PHE A 157 45.82 8.39 -14.23
CA PHE A 157 46.21 7.60 -15.37
C PHE A 157 45.50 6.23 -15.40
N PHE A 158 45.56 5.48 -14.31
CA PHE A 158 44.86 4.18 -14.23
C PHE A 158 43.34 4.33 -14.30
N ILE A 159 42.79 5.39 -13.72
CA ILE A 159 41.37 5.73 -13.81
C ILE A 159 40.96 5.96 -15.28
N ARG A 160 41.81 6.59 -16.08
CA ARG A 160 41.54 6.82 -17.51
C ARG A 160 41.58 5.52 -18.33
N ILE A 161 42.48 4.59 -17.99
CA ILE A 161 42.50 3.25 -18.60
C ILE A 161 41.22 2.51 -18.28
N ASP A 162 40.76 2.57 -17.03
CA ASP A 162 39.53 1.94 -16.60
C ASP A 162 38.33 2.52 -17.35
N PHE A 163 38.22 3.84 -17.55
CA PHE A 163 37.17 4.45 -18.37
C PHE A 163 37.18 3.95 -19.81
N LEU A 164 38.31 3.61 -20.39
CA LEU A 164 38.41 2.99 -21.72
C LEU A 164 37.84 1.56 -21.69
N LEU A 165 38.21 0.77 -20.68
CA LEU A 165 37.74 -0.61 -20.52
C LEU A 165 36.23 -0.64 -20.26
N GLU A 166 35.73 0.22 -19.37
CA GLU A 166 34.30 0.36 -19.10
C GLU A 166 33.53 0.80 -20.35
N SER A 167 34.06 1.78 -21.09
CA SER A 167 33.42 2.26 -22.34
C SER A 167 33.38 1.16 -23.39
N LEU A 168 34.43 0.37 -23.54
CA LEU A 168 34.50 -0.74 -24.49
C LEU A 168 33.50 -1.85 -24.10
N LEU A 169 33.47 -2.23 -22.83
CA LEU A 169 32.60 -3.29 -22.35
C LEU A 169 31.12 -2.86 -22.40
N ALA A 170 30.79 -1.65 -21.90
CA ALA A 170 29.45 -1.11 -21.97
C ALA A 170 28.98 -0.93 -23.42
N GLY A 171 29.85 -0.41 -24.29
CA GLY A 171 29.59 -0.30 -25.73
C GLY A 171 29.31 -1.66 -26.39
N THR A 172 30.05 -2.70 -25.99
CA THR A 172 29.81 -4.08 -26.47
C THR A 172 28.45 -4.60 -26.01
N ILE A 173 28.07 -4.41 -24.76
CA ILE A 173 26.76 -4.81 -24.23
C ILE A 173 25.64 -4.13 -25.02
N LEU A 174 25.77 -2.82 -25.22
CA LEU A 174 24.75 -2.01 -25.90
C LEU A 174 24.63 -2.33 -27.39
N THR A 175 25.75 -2.55 -28.08
CA THR A 175 25.73 -2.96 -29.50
C THR A 175 25.16 -4.36 -29.69
N MET A 176 25.47 -5.30 -28.79
CA MET A 176 24.84 -6.62 -28.76
C MET A 176 23.32 -6.50 -28.53
N ALA A 177 22.86 -5.57 -27.70
CA ALA A 177 21.45 -5.33 -27.49
C ALA A 177 20.72 -4.80 -28.73
N LEU A 178 21.39 -3.99 -29.57
CA LEU A 178 20.85 -3.47 -30.84
C LEU A 178 20.98 -4.44 -32.00
N SER A 179 21.76 -5.50 -31.89
CA SER A 179 22.00 -6.42 -33.00
C SER A 179 20.70 -7.10 -33.48
N LYS A 180 20.65 -7.49 -34.75
CA LYS A 180 19.47 -8.18 -35.32
C LYS A 180 19.15 -9.51 -34.63
N ASN A 181 20.16 -10.16 -34.03
CA ASN A 181 20.04 -11.43 -33.31
C ASN A 181 19.83 -11.22 -31.80
N SER A 182 19.49 -10.01 -31.37
CA SER A 182 19.22 -9.72 -29.96
C SER A 182 17.91 -10.40 -29.52
N PRO A 183 17.92 -11.09 -28.36
CA PRO A 183 16.71 -11.65 -27.78
C PRO A 183 15.63 -10.59 -27.53
N LEU A 184 16.04 -9.34 -27.34
CA LEU A 184 15.13 -8.20 -27.17
C LEU A 184 14.20 -8.01 -28.38
N LYS A 185 14.65 -8.33 -29.61
CA LYS A 185 13.86 -8.19 -30.84
C LYS A 185 12.79 -9.28 -31.00
N HIS A 186 12.98 -10.45 -30.41
CA HIS A 186 11.99 -11.52 -30.45
C HIS A 186 10.77 -11.26 -29.53
N HIS A 187 10.84 -10.28 -28.67
CA HIS A 187 9.78 -9.89 -27.75
C HIS A 187 9.11 -8.54 -28.12
N GLU A 188 8.97 -8.24 -29.42
CA GLU A 188 8.43 -6.95 -29.93
C GLU A 188 7.05 -6.56 -29.38
N LYS A 189 6.23 -7.52 -28.94
CA LYS A 189 4.93 -7.25 -28.29
C LYS A 189 5.04 -6.75 -26.84
N ASN A 190 6.25 -6.72 -26.28
CA ASN A 190 6.45 -6.24 -24.91
C ASN A 190 6.64 -4.71 -24.94
N PRO A 191 5.85 -3.91 -24.19
CA PRO A 191 5.97 -2.45 -24.15
C PRO A 191 7.35 -1.96 -23.73
N TYR A 192 8.13 -2.78 -23.00
CA TYR A 192 9.51 -2.45 -22.61
C TYR A 192 10.49 -2.46 -23.80
N TYR A 193 10.18 -3.17 -24.86
CA TYR A 193 11.00 -3.24 -26.05
C TYR A 193 11.18 -1.86 -26.71
N SER A 194 10.10 -1.10 -26.85
CA SER A 194 10.15 0.26 -27.41
C SER A 194 11.03 1.19 -26.59
N ILE A 195 10.98 1.09 -25.27
CA ILE A 195 11.80 1.91 -24.35
C ILE A 195 13.30 1.55 -24.55
N VAL A 196 13.64 0.27 -24.60
CA VAL A 196 15.02 -0.18 -24.80
C VAL A 196 15.55 0.29 -26.14
N ASN A 197 14.78 0.21 -27.22
CA ASN A 197 15.19 0.65 -28.55
C ASN A 197 15.45 2.16 -28.64
N ILE A 198 14.79 2.97 -27.82
CA ILE A 198 15.02 4.42 -27.73
C ILE A 198 16.24 4.71 -26.85
N LEU A 199 16.34 4.03 -25.70
CA LEU A 199 17.42 4.29 -24.72
C LEU A 199 18.77 3.81 -25.17
N VAL A 200 18.89 2.63 -25.78
CA VAL A 200 20.20 2.05 -26.12
C VAL A 200 21.02 2.93 -27.08
N PRO A 201 20.46 3.54 -28.14
CA PRO A 201 21.20 4.48 -28.97
C PRO A 201 21.70 5.72 -28.21
N ILE A 202 20.90 6.24 -27.28
CA ILE A 202 21.29 7.40 -26.43
C ILE A 202 22.45 7.01 -25.53
N LEU A 203 22.40 5.82 -24.91
CA LEU A 203 23.49 5.31 -24.07
C LEU A 203 24.77 5.06 -24.88
N LEU A 204 24.65 4.56 -26.10
CA LEU A 204 25.78 4.42 -27.01
C LEU A 204 26.42 5.77 -27.36
N LEU A 205 25.60 6.78 -27.61
CA LEU A 205 26.11 8.14 -27.82
C LEU A 205 26.89 8.63 -26.60
N LEU A 206 26.38 8.43 -25.37
CA LEU A 206 27.10 8.79 -24.15
C LEU A 206 28.43 8.04 -24.00
N ILE A 207 28.48 6.77 -24.37
CA ILE A 207 29.74 6.01 -24.37
C ILE A 207 30.74 6.55 -25.40
N ILE A 208 30.30 6.92 -26.59
CA ILE A 208 31.13 7.54 -27.60
C ILE A 208 31.68 8.89 -27.11
N VAL A 209 30.80 9.71 -26.52
CA VAL A 209 31.21 10.99 -25.90
C VAL A 209 32.23 10.74 -24.80
N SER A 210 32.03 9.74 -23.94
CA SER A 210 32.99 9.36 -22.90
C SER A 210 34.36 9.00 -23.47
N PHE A 211 34.36 8.14 -24.49
CA PHE A 211 35.59 7.69 -25.14
C PHE A 211 36.38 8.88 -25.72
N ILE A 212 35.71 9.72 -26.52
CA ILE A 212 36.33 10.91 -27.14
C ILE A 212 36.83 11.88 -26.06
N SER A 213 36.00 12.17 -25.05
CA SER A 213 36.35 13.08 -23.95
C SER A 213 37.60 12.61 -23.19
N ASN A 214 37.71 11.30 -22.96
CA ASN A 214 38.90 10.71 -22.32
C ASN A 214 40.16 10.86 -23.19
N MET A 215 40.02 10.70 -24.52
CA MET A 215 41.13 10.85 -25.45
C MET A 215 41.70 12.27 -25.50
N ILE A 216 40.80 13.29 -25.50
CA ILE A 216 41.20 14.71 -25.57
C ILE A 216 41.58 15.33 -24.21
N GLY A 217 41.49 14.54 -23.11
CA GLY A 217 41.82 15.01 -21.75
C GLY A 217 40.66 15.67 -20.99
N ALA A 218 39.44 15.62 -21.49
CA ALA A 218 38.28 16.09 -20.76
C ALA A 218 37.78 15.01 -19.78
N VAL A 219 38.64 14.61 -18.83
CA VAL A 219 38.46 13.45 -17.93
C VAL A 219 37.19 13.55 -17.09
N TYR A 220 36.83 14.75 -16.66
CA TYR A 220 35.59 14.96 -15.87
C TYR A 220 34.31 14.61 -16.66
N LEU A 221 34.26 15.03 -17.93
CA LEU A 221 33.15 14.70 -18.81
C LEU A 221 33.12 13.19 -19.13
N ALA A 222 34.26 12.60 -19.38
CA ALA A 222 34.43 11.15 -19.57
C ALA A 222 33.90 10.38 -18.36
N ARG A 223 34.28 10.80 -17.14
CA ARG A 223 33.80 10.20 -15.88
C ARG A 223 32.29 10.23 -15.74
N ILE A 224 31.68 11.42 -15.91
CA ILE A 224 30.22 11.57 -15.75
C ILE A 224 29.47 10.68 -16.74
N THR A 225 29.88 10.69 -18.00
CA THR A 225 29.17 9.97 -19.07
C THR A 225 29.34 8.45 -18.94
N VAL A 226 30.56 7.93 -18.72
CA VAL A 226 30.77 6.48 -18.56
C VAL A 226 30.11 5.96 -17.29
N LYS A 227 30.32 6.62 -16.15
CA LYS A 227 29.73 6.19 -14.88
C LYS A 227 28.20 6.21 -14.89
N SER A 228 27.58 7.15 -15.60
CA SER A 228 26.14 7.17 -15.75
C SER A 228 25.62 5.94 -16.49
N VAL A 229 26.31 5.51 -17.56
CA VAL A 229 25.92 4.31 -18.32
C VAL A 229 26.24 3.03 -17.53
N VAL A 230 27.42 2.94 -16.94
CA VAL A 230 27.85 1.77 -16.15
C VAL A 230 26.91 1.53 -14.98
N ARG A 231 26.62 2.57 -14.19
CA ARG A 231 25.71 2.48 -13.05
C ARG A 231 24.25 2.28 -13.45
N LEU A 232 23.84 2.71 -14.63
CA LEU A 232 22.52 2.41 -15.16
C LEU A 232 22.41 0.91 -15.50
N ILE A 233 23.42 0.32 -16.13
CA ILE A 233 23.42 -1.11 -16.48
C ILE A 233 23.51 -1.95 -15.20
N SER A 234 24.50 -1.71 -14.34
CA SER A 234 24.75 -2.48 -13.12
C SER A 234 23.64 -2.30 -12.10
N GLY A 235 23.24 -1.07 -11.80
CA GLY A 235 22.14 -0.75 -10.91
C GLY A 235 20.80 -1.26 -11.44
N GLY A 236 20.57 -1.17 -12.76
CA GLY A 236 19.40 -1.70 -13.43
C GLY A 236 19.26 -3.21 -13.25
N ILE A 237 20.34 -3.97 -13.33
CA ILE A 237 20.38 -5.42 -13.09
C ILE A 237 19.98 -5.73 -11.63
N ILE A 238 20.56 -5.02 -10.66
CA ILE A 238 20.28 -5.21 -9.24
C ILE A 238 18.80 -4.87 -8.94
N ILE A 239 18.35 -3.71 -9.44
CA ILE A 239 16.96 -3.26 -9.25
C ILE A 239 15.97 -4.23 -9.90
N PHE A 240 16.28 -4.74 -11.08
CA PHE A 240 15.44 -5.74 -11.75
C PHE A 240 15.34 -7.03 -10.94
N LEU A 241 16.46 -7.54 -10.41
CA LEU A 241 16.45 -8.74 -9.56
C LEU A 241 15.67 -8.49 -8.26
N ALA A 242 15.87 -7.32 -7.64
CA ALA A 242 15.12 -6.90 -6.47
C ALA A 242 13.60 -6.89 -6.72
N ALA A 243 13.19 -6.39 -7.89
CA ALA A 243 11.79 -6.47 -8.34
C ALA A 243 11.27 -7.88 -8.46
N LYS A 244 12.07 -8.75 -9.09
CA LYS A 244 11.69 -10.15 -9.26
C LYS A 244 11.51 -10.85 -7.92
N ILE A 245 12.31 -10.50 -6.93
CA ILE A 245 12.15 -10.99 -5.55
C ILE A 245 10.84 -10.46 -4.94
N LEU A 246 10.53 -9.18 -5.06
CA LEU A 246 9.28 -8.60 -4.56
C LEU A 246 8.05 -9.20 -5.28
N GLU A 247 8.11 -9.33 -6.63
CA GLU A 247 7.06 -10.01 -7.39
C GLU A 247 6.85 -11.45 -6.90
N SER A 248 7.96 -12.19 -6.68
CA SER A 248 7.90 -13.57 -6.16
C SER A 248 7.29 -13.67 -4.78
N LEU A 249 7.68 -12.81 -3.85
CA LEU A 249 7.11 -12.77 -2.50
C LEU A 249 5.62 -12.47 -2.53
N PHE A 250 5.19 -11.55 -3.38
CA PHE A 250 3.78 -11.23 -3.56
C PHE A 250 3.00 -12.41 -4.17
N LEU A 251 3.55 -13.08 -5.18
CA LEU A 251 2.94 -14.28 -5.76
C LEU A 251 2.87 -15.42 -4.74
N LEU A 252 3.91 -15.62 -3.92
CA LEU A 252 3.88 -16.59 -2.82
C LEU A 252 2.77 -16.28 -1.82
N PHE A 253 2.58 -15.02 -1.46
CA PHE A 253 1.49 -14.60 -0.59
C PHE A 253 0.13 -14.94 -1.20
N LEU A 254 -0.09 -14.65 -2.49
CA LEU A 254 -1.31 -15.00 -3.20
C LEU A 254 -1.49 -16.52 -3.35
N ASP A 255 -0.41 -17.28 -3.48
CA ASP A 255 -0.41 -18.74 -3.60
C ASP A 255 -0.56 -19.46 -2.26
N SER A 256 -0.32 -18.75 -1.15
CA SER A 256 -0.49 -19.30 0.20
C SER A 256 -1.99 -19.47 0.52
N ASN A 257 -2.32 -20.45 1.36
CA ASN A 257 -3.70 -20.62 1.83
C ASN A 257 -4.15 -19.51 2.79
N LEU A 258 -3.25 -18.61 3.18
CA LEU A 258 -3.52 -17.51 4.09
C LEU A 258 -4.61 -16.56 3.54
N HIS A 259 -4.65 -16.38 2.21
CA HIS A 259 -5.66 -15.51 1.57
C HIS A 259 -7.01 -16.19 1.37
N LYS A 260 -7.11 -17.54 1.43
CA LYS A 260 -8.39 -18.24 1.22
C LYS A 260 -9.44 -17.93 2.29
N ASN A 261 -8.99 -17.50 3.47
CA ASN A 261 -9.87 -17.07 4.54
C ASN A 261 -10.38 -15.63 4.36
N SER A 262 -9.85 -14.89 3.37
CA SER A 262 -10.28 -13.54 3.03
C SER A 262 -11.14 -13.58 1.77
N ALA A 263 -12.42 -13.23 1.91
CA ALA A 263 -13.36 -13.13 0.79
C ALA A 263 -12.91 -12.05 -0.22
N PHE A 264 -12.30 -10.97 0.29
CA PHE A 264 -11.73 -9.89 -0.52
C PHE A 264 -10.58 -10.39 -1.41
N LEU A 265 -9.55 -11.01 -0.83
CA LEU A 265 -8.38 -11.45 -1.58
C LEU A 265 -8.73 -12.54 -2.59
N SER A 266 -9.61 -13.48 -2.25
CA SER A 266 -10.03 -14.53 -3.18
C SER A 266 -10.77 -13.97 -4.39
N ARG A 267 -11.63 -12.96 -4.19
CA ARG A 267 -12.43 -12.35 -5.27
C ARG A 267 -11.62 -11.42 -6.17
N TYR A 268 -10.66 -10.70 -5.59
CA TYR A 268 -9.88 -9.69 -6.31
C TYR A 268 -8.44 -10.14 -6.63
N GLN A 269 -8.13 -11.42 -6.51
CA GLN A 269 -6.77 -11.97 -6.69
C GLN A 269 -6.13 -11.54 -8.02
N GLU A 270 -6.81 -11.72 -9.15
CA GLU A 270 -6.27 -11.37 -10.47
C GLU A 270 -6.08 -9.84 -10.65
N LYS A 271 -7.04 -9.05 -10.15
CA LYS A 271 -6.92 -7.58 -10.20
C LYS A 271 -5.79 -7.08 -9.29
N SER A 272 -5.69 -7.63 -8.08
CA SER A 272 -4.60 -7.30 -7.14
C SER A 272 -3.25 -7.62 -7.74
N LYS A 273 -3.11 -8.79 -8.39
CA LYS A 273 -1.90 -9.18 -9.12
C LYS A 273 -1.54 -8.13 -10.18
N TYR A 274 -2.48 -7.75 -11.03
CA TYR A 274 -2.25 -6.76 -12.09
C TYR A 274 -1.77 -5.41 -11.53
N TYR A 275 -2.48 -4.86 -10.52
CA TYR A 275 -2.16 -3.55 -9.96
C TYR A 275 -0.87 -3.54 -9.14
N VAL A 276 -0.64 -4.55 -8.29
CA VAL A 276 0.56 -4.62 -7.46
C VAL A 276 1.81 -4.83 -8.32
N LEU A 277 1.78 -5.78 -9.27
CA LEU A 277 2.91 -5.99 -10.17
C LEU A 277 3.14 -4.78 -11.08
N GLY A 278 2.07 -4.12 -11.54
CA GLY A 278 2.16 -2.85 -12.28
C GLY A 278 2.81 -1.75 -11.44
N GLY A 279 2.40 -1.59 -10.19
CA GLY A 279 2.96 -0.63 -9.25
C GLY A 279 4.44 -0.86 -8.97
N ILE A 280 4.85 -2.11 -8.71
CA ILE A 280 6.26 -2.50 -8.54
C ILE A 280 7.07 -2.07 -9.77
N ARG A 281 6.59 -2.34 -10.97
CA ARG A 281 7.28 -2.00 -12.23
C ARG A 281 7.43 -0.50 -12.42
N ILE A 282 6.36 0.27 -12.20
CA ILE A 282 6.41 1.74 -12.30
C ILE A 282 7.41 2.30 -11.28
N TRP A 283 7.35 1.85 -10.03
CA TRP A 283 8.27 2.28 -8.98
C TRP A 283 9.73 2.02 -9.34
N LEU A 284 10.02 0.87 -9.93
CA LEU A 284 11.38 0.52 -10.40
C LEU A 284 11.86 1.42 -11.53
N ILE A 285 11.00 1.70 -12.53
CA ILE A 285 11.33 2.61 -13.62
C ILE A 285 11.69 3.98 -13.05
N LEU A 286 10.92 4.48 -12.09
CA LEU A 286 11.20 5.76 -11.41
C LEU A 286 12.53 5.75 -10.67
N LEU A 287 12.88 4.64 -9.97
CA LEU A 287 14.17 4.51 -9.29
C LEU A 287 15.34 4.50 -10.28
N ILE A 288 15.21 3.79 -11.40
CA ILE A 288 16.23 3.73 -12.45
C ILE A 288 16.44 5.12 -13.07
N VAL A 289 15.36 5.81 -13.43
CA VAL A 289 15.40 7.15 -14.00
C VAL A 289 16.04 8.15 -13.02
N LYS A 290 15.62 8.12 -11.74
CA LYS A 290 16.20 8.97 -10.70
C LYS A 290 17.70 8.73 -10.54
N GLY A 291 18.14 7.45 -10.47
CA GLY A 291 19.55 7.09 -10.36
C GLY A 291 20.36 7.55 -11.56
N PHE A 292 19.83 7.41 -12.77
CA PHE A 292 20.47 7.84 -13.99
C PHE A 292 20.65 9.37 -14.06
N LEU A 293 19.57 10.12 -13.77
CA LEU A 293 19.61 11.59 -13.73
C LEU A 293 20.61 12.10 -12.67
N LYS A 294 20.68 11.42 -11.50
CA LYS A 294 21.61 11.77 -10.44
C LYS A 294 23.07 11.56 -10.86
N ASN A 295 23.36 10.45 -11.55
CA ASN A 295 24.71 10.17 -12.07
C ASN A 295 25.13 11.13 -13.19
N LEU A 296 24.19 11.62 -14.00
CA LEU A 296 24.43 12.67 -15.01
C LEU A 296 24.55 14.08 -14.41
N LEU A 297 24.38 14.23 -13.08
CA LEU A 297 24.35 15.52 -12.38
C LEU A 297 23.23 16.47 -12.86
N ILE A 298 22.21 15.92 -13.52
CA ILE A 298 21.04 16.68 -14.02
C ILE A 298 19.88 16.63 -13.02
N TYR A 299 19.91 15.68 -12.06
CA TYR A 299 18.81 15.45 -11.14
C TYR A 299 18.42 16.69 -10.34
N ASP A 300 19.40 17.39 -9.77
CA ASP A 300 19.16 18.58 -8.95
C ASP A 300 18.55 19.71 -9.78
N TRP A 301 19.00 19.88 -11.02
CA TRP A 301 18.39 20.85 -11.95
C TRP A 301 16.95 20.47 -12.30
N VAL A 302 16.68 19.19 -12.60
CA VAL A 302 15.33 18.70 -12.87
C VAL A 302 14.43 18.89 -11.64
N GLN A 303 14.94 18.56 -10.46
CA GLN A 303 14.20 18.71 -9.20
C GLN A 303 13.89 20.20 -8.94
N THR A 304 14.88 21.10 -9.04
CA THR A 304 14.66 22.53 -8.85
C THR A 304 13.65 23.07 -9.85
N SER A 305 13.80 22.71 -11.14
CA SER A 305 12.85 23.13 -12.19
C SER A 305 11.43 22.60 -11.93
N TRP A 306 11.31 21.38 -11.38
CA TRP A 306 10.03 20.81 -10.98
C TRP A 306 9.43 21.54 -9.78
N ASP A 307 10.24 21.84 -8.76
CA ASP A 307 9.81 22.58 -7.58
C ASP A 307 9.37 24.00 -7.95
N ASP A 308 10.14 24.68 -8.82
CA ASP A 308 9.79 26.01 -9.37
C ASP A 308 8.46 25.95 -10.14
N LEU A 309 8.25 24.93 -10.97
CA LEU A 309 7.00 24.74 -11.70
C LEU A 309 5.82 24.56 -10.74
N LEU A 310 6.00 23.79 -9.66
CA LEU A 310 4.96 23.57 -8.66
C LEU A 310 4.63 24.85 -7.87
N LEU A 311 5.58 25.80 -7.76
CA LEU A 311 5.39 27.10 -7.10
C LEU A 311 4.67 28.11 -7.98
N ILE A 312 4.60 27.90 -9.30
CA ILE A 312 3.85 28.79 -10.20
C ILE A 312 2.38 28.78 -9.77
N GLY A 313 1.82 29.95 -9.52
CA GLY A 313 0.44 30.06 -9.07
C GLY A 313 -0.07 31.51 -9.09
N TYR A 314 -1.32 31.63 -8.70
CA TYR A 314 -2.01 32.91 -8.62
C TYR A 314 -2.54 33.12 -7.20
N GLN A 315 -2.46 34.34 -6.71
CA GLN A 315 -2.93 34.70 -5.37
C GLN A 315 -4.36 35.22 -5.43
N PHE A 316 -5.30 34.51 -4.82
CA PHE A 316 -6.69 34.94 -4.66
C PHE A 316 -6.91 35.40 -3.21
N GLY A 317 -6.76 36.69 -2.94
CA GLY A 317 -6.84 37.21 -1.58
C GLY A 317 -5.79 36.62 -0.67
N GLU A 318 -6.21 35.90 0.35
CA GLU A 318 -5.32 35.23 1.31
C GLU A 318 -4.89 33.82 0.86
N VAL A 319 -5.49 33.28 -0.19
CA VAL A 319 -5.19 31.90 -0.66
C VAL A 319 -4.26 31.98 -1.88
N SER A 320 -3.09 31.39 -1.77
CA SER A 320 -2.17 31.18 -2.89
C SER A 320 -2.48 29.85 -3.57
N LEU A 321 -2.97 29.88 -4.79
CA LEU A 321 -3.31 28.69 -5.56
C LEU A 321 -2.19 28.39 -6.54
N THR A 322 -1.35 27.40 -6.21
CA THR A 322 -0.21 26.99 -7.04
C THR A 322 -0.52 25.70 -7.81
N ILE A 323 0.29 25.42 -8.86
CA ILE A 323 0.22 24.13 -9.57
C ILE A 323 0.44 22.98 -8.58
N GLY A 324 1.35 23.12 -7.61
CA GLY A 324 1.60 22.15 -6.55
C GLY A 324 0.36 21.85 -5.71
N HIS A 325 -0.42 22.88 -5.37
CA HIS A 325 -1.68 22.72 -4.66
C HIS A 325 -2.69 21.89 -5.47
N LEU A 326 -2.81 22.17 -6.80
CA LEU A 326 -3.70 21.40 -7.69
C LEU A 326 -3.25 19.95 -7.84
N VAL A 327 -1.96 19.71 -7.97
CA VAL A 327 -1.38 18.36 -8.05
C VAL A 327 -1.65 17.59 -6.76
N ASN A 328 -1.39 18.20 -5.59
CA ASN A 328 -1.66 17.58 -4.30
C ASN A 328 -3.15 17.27 -4.11
N PHE A 329 -4.04 18.20 -4.49
CA PHE A 329 -5.48 17.97 -4.49
C PHE A 329 -5.85 16.74 -5.31
N ALA A 330 -5.36 16.66 -6.56
CA ALA A 330 -5.65 15.56 -7.46
C ALA A 330 -5.11 14.21 -6.90
N ILE A 331 -3.88 14.19 -6.36
CA ILE A 331 -3.27 13.01 -5.75
C ILE A 331 -4.11 12.53 -4.57
N ILE A 332 -4.50 13.44 -3.66
CA ILE A 332 -5.30 13.08 -2.48
C ILE A 332 -6.66 12.51 -2.90
N ILE A 333 -7.35 13.14 -3.86
CA ILE A 333 -8.63 12.62 -4.38
C ILE A 333 -8.47 11.23 -4.99
N ILE A 334 -7.42 11.00 -5.77
CA ILE A 334 -7.14 9.68 -6.36
C ILE A 334 -6.89 8.65 -5.26
N VAL A 335 -6.01 8.96 -4.30
CA VAL A 335 -5.67 8.05 -3.18
C VAL A 335 -6.91 7.71 -2.36
N PHE A 336 -7.71 8.71 -1.97
CA PHE A 336 -8.92 8.48 -1.20
C PHE A 336 -10.03 7.79 -2.01
N SER A 337 -10.08 7.97 -3.33
CA SER A 337 -10.98 7.21 -4.20
C SER A 337 -10.65 5.71 -4.21
N PHE A 338 -9.36 5.35 -4.24
CA PHE A 338 -8.93 3.96 -4.09
C PHE A 338 -9.19 3.44 -2.68
N LEU A 339 -8.81 4.21 -1.65
CA LEU A 339 -9.01 3.86 -0.25
C LEU A 339 -10.49 3.64 0.08
N SER A 340 -11.38 4.51 -0.42
CA SER A 340 -12.83 4.41 -0.19
C SER A 340 -13.42 3.12 -0.77
N ARG A 341 -12.98 2.73 -1.97
CA ARG A 341 -13.39 1.45 -2.59
C ARG A 341 -12.85 0.26 -1.80
N PHE A 342 -11.61 0.33 -1.36
CA PHE A 342 -11.00 -0.71 -0.54
C PHE A 342 -11.76 -0.88 0.77
N VAL A 343 -12.05 0.22 1.50
CA VAL A 343 -12.80 0.20 2.76
C VAL A 343 -14.23 -0.31 2.54
N GLN A 344 -14.91 0.12 1.45
CA GLN A 344 -16.23 -0.38 1.11
C GLN A 344 -16.27 -1.92 1.03
N VAL A 345 -15.33 -2.50 0.29
CA VAL A 345 -15.28 -3.95 0.08
C VAL A 345 -14.85 -4.67 1.36
N LEU A 346 -13.87 -4.12 2.08
CA LEU A 346 -13.41 -4.67 3.35
C LEU A 346 -14.54 -4.71 4.37
N VAL A 347 -15.31 -3.64 4.53
CA VAL A 347 -16.44 -3.59 5.46
C VAL A 347 -17.56 -4.52 5.01
N ALA A 348 -17.94 -4.47 3.73
CA ALA A 348 -19.09 -5.23 3.24
C ALA A 348 -18.83 -6.74 3.16
N GLU A 349 -17.66 -7.16 2.71
CA GLU A 349 -17.37 -8.57 2.40
C GLU A 349 -16.53 -9.25 3.49
N GLU A 350 -15.54 -8.57 4.07
CA GLU A 350 -14.62 -9.18 5.03
C GLU A 350 -15.12 -9.09 6.47
N ILE A 351 -15.62 -7.92 6.89
CA ILE A 351 -16.09 -7.71 8.25
C ILE A 351 -17.53 -8.20 8.40
N LEU A 352 -18.46 -7.59 7.68
CA LEU A 352 -19.89 -7.87 7.83
C LEU A 352 -20.32 -9.13 7.11
N GLY A 353 -19.65 -9.54 6.03
CA GLY A 353 -19.94 -10.78 5.30
C GLY A 353 -19.71 -12.06 6.10
N ARG A 354 -18.98 -12.00 7.21
CA ARG A 354 -18.75 -13.15 8.12
C ARG A 354 -19.90 -13.34 9.12
N PHE A 355 -20.74 -12.34 9.30
CA PHE A 355 -21.88 -12.40 10.19
C PHE A 355 -23.14 -12.77 9.39
N ASN A 356 -24.02 -13.57 9.98
CA ASN A 356 -25.33 -13.92 9.40
C ASN A 356 -26.29 -12.73 9.48
N ILE A 357 -25.98 -11.66 8.77
CA ILE A 357 -26.77 -10.41 8.73
C ILE A 357 -27.72 -10.46 7.51
N GLN A 358 -28.88 -9.81 7.62
CA GLN A 358 -29.84 -9.71 6.54
C GLN A 358 -29.20 -9.26 5.22
N LYS A 359 -29.54 -9.93 4.13
CA LYS A 359 -29.07 -9.60 2.78
C LYS A 359 -29.33 -8.13 2.46
N GLY A 360 -28.27 -7.39 2.10
CA GLY A 360 -28.32 -5.96 1.74
C GLY A 360 -27.71 -5.02 2.79
N LEU A 361 -27.80 -5.31 4.09
CA LEU A 361 -27.23 -4.45 5.13
C LEU A 361 -25.71 -4.30 5.04
N PRO A 362 -24.89 -5.36 4.80
CA PRO A 362 -23.46 -5.21 4.60
C PRO A 362 -23.09 -4.29 3.44
N LEU A 363 -23.82 -4.40 2.33
CA LEU A 363 -23.59 -3.53 1.17
C LEU A 363 -23.94 -2.06 1.49
N ALA A 364 -25.06 -1.82 2.18
CA ALA A 364 -25.47 -0.47 2.57
C ALA A 364 -24.42 0.19 3.49
N ILE A 365 -23.94 -0.52 4.51
CA ILE A 365 -22.92 -0.03 5.42
C ILE A 365 -21.58 0.22 4.66
N GLY A 366 -21.22 -0.68 3.74
CA GLY A 366 -20.05 -0.49 2.87
C GLY A 366 -20.16 0.77 2.01
N ILE A 367 -21.33 1.06 1.45
CA ILE A 367 -21.58 2.28 0.66
C ILE A 367 -21.47 3.53 1.54
N VAL A 368 -22.06 3.53 2.73
CA VAL A 368 -21.95 4.65 3.67
C VAL A 368 -20.49 4.89 4.06
N SER A 369 -19.75 3.82 4.39
CA SER A 369 -18.31 3.90 4.71
C SER A 369 -17.50 4.48 3.54
N LYS A 370 -17.81 4.09 2.30
CA LYS A 370 -17.18 4.65 1.10
C LYS A 370 -17.37 6.17 1.00
N TYR A 371 -18.62 6.64 1.12
CA TYR A 371 -18.88 8.08 1.03
C TYR A 371 -18.26 8.87 2.19
N PHE A 372 -18.22 8.28 3.38
CA PHE A 372 -17.55 8.88 4.53
C PHE A 372 -16.03 9.07 4.27
N ILE A 373 -15.34 8.05 3.75
CA ILE A 373 -13.93 8.14 3.39
C ILE A 373 -13.70 9.13 2.24
N LEU A 374 -14.60 9.18 1.24
CA LEU A 374 -14.53 10.17 0.17
C LEU A 374 -14.69 11.61 0.70
N LEU A 375 -15.60 11.83 1.65
CA LEU A 375 -15.78 13.13 2.29
C LEU A 375 -14.51 13.56 3.04
N LEU A 376 -13.92 12.66 3.84
CA LEU A 376 -12.65 12.94 4.53
C LEU A 376 -11.53 13.25 3.53
N GLY A 377 -11.43 12.48 2.44
CA GLY A 377 -10.47 12.72 1.37
C GLY A 377 -10.66 14.07 0.69
N PHE A 378 -11.91 14.48 0.45
CA PHE A 378 -12.23 15.78 -0.10
C PHE A 378 -11.81 16.93 0.83
N LEU A 379 -12.12 16.82 2.13
CA LEU A 379 -11.68 17.83 3.12
C LEU A 379 -10.16 17.94 3.19
N MET A 380 -9.45 16.79 3.21
CA MET A 380 -7.99 16.79 3.17
C MET A 380 -7.43 17.37 1.87
N ALA A 381 -8.07 17.10 0.73
CA ALA A 381 -7.68 17.64 -0.55
C ALA A 381 -7.85 19.18 -0.59
N VAL A 382 -8.94 19.70 -0.04
CA VAL A 382 -9.19 21.14 0.10
C VAL A 382 -8.17 21.79 1.05
N ALA A 383 -7.84 21.15 2.17
CA ALA A 383 -6.77 21.62 3.06
C ALA A 383 -5.41 21.68 2.35
N ALA A 384 -5.09 20.68 1.52
CA ALA A 384 -3.85 20.64 0.75
C ALA A 384 -3.78 21.74 -0.34
N MET A 385 -4.90 22.33 -0.72
CA MET A 385 -4.94 23.54 -1.58
C MET A 385 -4.57 24.83 -0.84
N GLY A 386 -4.26 24.77 0.47
CA GLY A 386 -3.97 25.94 1.28
C GLY A 386 -5.23 26.70 1.73
N ILE A 387 -6.41 26.12 1.54
CA ILE A 387 -7.67 26.68 2.04
C ILE A 387 -7.77 26.37 3.54
N ASP A 388 -7.89 27.42 4.36
CA ASP A 388 -8.06 27.27 5.80
C ASP A 388 -9.40 26.57 6.10
N LEU A 389 -9.31 25.35 6.68
CA LEU A 389 -10.48 24.56 7.07
C LEU A 389 -11.35 25.29 8.10
N ASN A 390 -10.78 26.22 8.88
CA ASN A 390 -11.56 27.04 9.80
C ASN A 390 -12.61 27.89 9.08
N LYS A 391 -12.32 28.35 7.85
CA LYS A 391 -13.28 29.08 7.02
C LYS A 391 -14.42 28.20 6.53
N LEU A 392 -14.18 26.88 6.40
CA LEU A 392 -15.19 25.89 6.05
C LEU A 392 -15.94 25.35 7.27
N SER A 393 -15.46 25.57 8.47
CA SER A 393 -16.05 25.04 9.72
C SER A 393 -17.51 25.44 9.88
N PHE A 394 -17.88 26.66 9.47
CA PHE A 394 -19.25 27.13 9.50
C PHE A 394 -20.16 26.29 8.55
N ILE A 395 -19.70 26.04 7.34
CA ILE A 395 -20.45 25.22 6.35
C ILE A 395 -20.56 23.79 6.82
N ILE A 396 -19.45 23.22 7.33
CA ILE A 396 -19.41 21.87 7.87
C ILE A 396 -20.33 21.74 9.10
N GLY A 397 -20.32 22.78 9.98
CA GLY A 397 -21.21 22.85 11.13
C GLY A 397 -22.68 22.92 10.73
N ALA A 398 -23.03 23.81 9.79
CA ALA A 398 -24.39 23.94 9.27
C ALA A 398 -24.88 22.62 8.63
N LEU A 399 -24.01 21.98 7.82
CA LEU A 399 -24.29 20.67 7.21
C LEU A 399 -24.48 19.59 8.30
N GLY A 400 -23.61 19.57 9.33
CA GLY A 400 -23.71 18.66 10.47
C GLY A 400 -25.01 18.80 11.23
N VAL A 401 -25.44 20.03 11.48
CA VAL A 401 -26.75 20.32 12.10
C VAL A 401 -27.88 19.83 11.23
N GLY A 402 -27.84 20.11 9.89
CA GLY A 402 -28.86 19.62 8.95
C GLY A 402 -28.96 18.10 8.90
N ILE A 403 -27.82 17.41 8.84
CA ILE A 403 -27.76 15.93 8.91
C ILE A 403 -28.25 15.44 10.27
N GLY A 404 -27.90 16.11 11.38
CA GLY A 404 -28.33 15.79 12.73
C GLY A 404 -29.86 15.82 12.86
N PHE A 405 -30.51 16.87 12.37
CA PHE A 405 -31.99 16.94 12.33
C PHE A 405 -32.58 15.89 11.41
N GLY A 406 -31.96 15.61 10.25
CA GLY A 406 -32.43 14.56 9.33
C GLY A 406 -32.37 13.14 9.93
N LEU A 407 -31.41 12.89 10.83
CA LEU A 407 -31.19 11.59 11.49
C LEU A 407 -31.80 11.52 12.89
N GLN A 408 -32.36 12.60 13.43
CA GLN A 408 -32.87 12.67 14.80
C GLN A 408 -33.82 11.52 15.13
N SER A 409 -34.80 11.27 14.28
CA SER A 409 -35.80 10.21 14.55
C SER A 409 -35.18 8.81 14.46
N VAL A 410 -34.22 8.59 13.58
CA VAL A 410 -33.53 7.30 13.44
C VAL A 410 -32.71 7.00 14.69
N ILE A 411 -31.91 8.00 15.15
CA ILE A 411 -31.08 7.91 16.36
C ILE A 411 -31.99 7.75 17.60
N GLY A 412 -33.08 8.53 17.70
CA GLY A 412 -34.02 8.45 18.80
C GLY A 412 -34.65 7.05 18.91
N ASN A 413 -35.09 6.47 17.81
CA ASN A 413 -35.61 5.12 17.80
C ASN A 413 -34.61 4.04 18.12
N PHE A 414 -33.34 4.22 17.69
CA PHE A 414 -32.25 3.30 18.01
C PHE A 414 -31.92 3.32 19.51
N ILE A 415 -31.79 4.51 20.08
CA ILE A 415 -31.54 4.66 21.54
C ILE A 415 -32.71 4.10 22.35
N SER A 416 -33.92 4.41 21.94
CA SER A 416 -35.12 3.84 22.59
C SER A 416 -35.19 2.32 22.52
N GLY A 417 -34.75 1.73 21.39
CA GLY A 417 -34.64 0.29 21.26
C GLY A 417 -33.60 -0.32 22.20
N LEU A 418 -32.45 0.35 22.40
CA LEU A 418 -31.46 -0.06 23.41
C LEU A 418 -32.06 0.00 24.81
N ILE A 419 -32.74 1.08 25.17
CA ILE A 419 -33.42 1.23 26.48
C ILE A 419 -34.40 0.08 26.70
N LEU A 420 -35.26 -0.20 25.73
CA LEU A 420 -36.23 -1.31 25.82
C LEU A 420 -35.54 -2.67 26.07
N ILE A 421 -34.39 -2.92 25.45
CA ILE A 421 -33.63 -4.18 25.62
C ILE A 421 -32.95 -4.25 26.98
N PHE A 422 -32.41 -3.13 27.50
CA PHE A 422 -31.66 -3.10 28.76
C PHE A 422 -32.60 -2.98 29.97
N GLU A 423 -33.53 -2.02 29.99
CA GLU A 423 -34.40 -1.75 31.11
C GLU A 423 -35.64 -2.65 31.12
N ARG A 424 -36.03 -3.17 29.98
CA ARG A 424 -37.12 -4.12 29.78
C ARG A 424 -38.46 -3.68 30.38
N PRO A 425 -38.94 -2.47 30.13
CA PRO A 425 -40.25 -2.04 30.60
C PRO A 425 -41.39 -2.81 29.96
N ILE A 426 -41.14 -3.46 28.84
CA ILE A 426 -42.04 -4.38 28.13
C ILE A 426 -41.25 -5.64 27.72
N HIS A 427 -41.93 -6.79 27.69
CA HIS A 427 -41.37 -8.07 27.24
C HIS A 427 -42.15 -8.60 26.03
N ILE A 428 -41.51 -9.50 25.28
CA ILE A 428 -42.22 -10.25 24.24
C ILE A 428 -43.24 -11.13 24.91
N GLY A 429 -44.48 -11.03 24.45
CA GLY A 429 -45.64 -11.70 25.04
C GLY A 429 -46.52 -10.81 25.92
N ASP A 430 -46.02 -9.62 26.33
CA ASP A 430 -46.82 -8.71 27.14
C ASP A 430 -47.99 -8.13 26.35
N VAL A 431 -49.12 -7.98 27.05
CA VAL A 431 -50.30 -7.26 26.57
C VAL A 431 -50.20 -5.80 26.99
N ILE A 432 -50.03 -4.94 26.00
CA ILE A 432 -49.81 -3.52 26.25
C ILE A 432 -50.78 -2.62 25.52
N VAL A 433 -50.91 -1.40 26.04
CA VAL A 433 -51.59 -0.29 25.34
C VAL A 433 -50.59 0.84 25.22
N VAL A 434 -50.31 1.24 23.99
CA VAL A 434 -49.49 2.40 23.67
C VAL A 434 -50.27 3.32 22.74
N GLU A 435 -50.45 4.57 23.13
CA GLU A 435 -51.40 5.49 22.46
C GLU A 435 -52.82 4.86 22.38
N ASN A 436 -53.28 4.58 21.16
CA ASN A 436 -54.61 3.94 20.93
C ASN A 436 -54.51 2.48 20.43
N LEU A 437 -53.29 1.90 20.52
CA LEU A 437 -53.02 0.56 20.04
C LEU A 437 -52.93 -0.41 21.22
N GLU A 438 -53.90 -1.35 21.28
CA GLU A 438 -53.88 -2.46 22.24
C GLU A 438 -53.51 -3.76 21.53
N GLY A 439 -52.59 -4.54 22.13
CA GLY A 439 -52.20 -5.83 21.58
C GLY A 439 -51.03 -6.48 22.31
N THR A 440 -50.59 -7.61 21.78
CA THR A 440 -49.46 -8.39 22.33
C THR A 440 -48.16 -8.04 21.62
N VAL A 441 -47.11 -7.80 22.37
CA VAL A 441 -45.74 -7.57 21.83
C VAL A 441 -45.19 -8.88 21.25
N THR A 442 -44.94 -8.94 19.94
CA THR A 442 -44.41 -10.14 19.26
C THR A 442 -42.93 -10.08 19.01
N GLU A 443 -42.39 -8.87 18.83
CA GLU A 443 -40.95 -8.68 18.53
C GLU A 443 -40.50 -7.31 19.04
N ILE A 444 -39.31 -7.24 19.63
CA ILE A 444 -38.60 -5.98 19.96
C ILE A 444 -37.39 -5.88 19.07
N GLY A 445 -37.46 -5.00 18.07
CA GLY A 445 -36.36 -4.77 17.12
C GLY A 445 -35.49 -3.57 17.52
N ILE A 446 -34.43 -3.33 16.76
CA ILE A 446 -33.47 -2.25 17.04
C ILE A 446 -34.09 -0.84 16.93
N ARG A 447 -35.04 -0.63 16.00
CA ARG A 447 -35.66 0.68 15.76
C ARG A 447 -37.19 0.70 15.95
N ALA A 448 -37.80 -0.45 15.90
CA ALA A 448 -39.26 -0.59 15.97
C ALA A 448 -39.58 -1.95 16.56
N SER A 449 -40.69 -2.02 17.31
CA SER A 449 -41.22 -3.24 17.87
C SER A 449 -42.56 -3.60 17.16
N LYS A 450 -42.93 -4.87 17.17
CA LYS A 450 -44.19 -5.35 16.56
C LYS A 450 -45.19 -5.67 17.64
N ILE A 451 -46.41 -5.20 17.43
CA ILE A 451 -47.57 -5.49 18.26
C ILE A 451 -48.58 -6.21 17.39
N LYS A 452 -49.10 -7.35 17.86
CA LYS A 452 -50.23 -8.07 17.25
C LYS A 452 -51.52 -7.62 17.95
N THR A 453 -52.41 -6.98 17.21
CA THR A 453 -53.73 -6.53 17.71
C THR A 453 -54.70 -7.70 17.84
N TRP A 454 -55.77 -7.46 18.56
CA TRP A 454 -56.85 -8.47 18.72
C TRP A 454 -57.53 -8.82 17.40
N ASP A 455 -57.56 -7.90 16.45
CA ASP A 455 -58.08 -8.14 15.09
C ASP A 455 -57.12 -8.94 14.21
N GLY A 456 -55.93 -9.35 14.75
CA GLY A 456 -54.95 -10.15 14.06
C GLY A 456 -53.93 -9.35 13.20
N ALA A 457 -53.98 -8.03 13.20
CA ALA A 457 -53.05 -7.20 12.47
C ALA A 457 -51.71 -7.10 13.21
N GLU A 458 -50.59 -7.12 12.46
CA GLU A 458 -49.27 -6.82 12.99
C GLU A 458 -48.95 -5.34 12.73
N VAL A 459 -48.78 -4.58 13.78
CA VAL A 459 -48.46 -3.15 13.73
C VAL A 459 -47.02 -2.93 14.12
N VAL A 460 -46.25 -2.24 13.25
CA VAL A 460 -44.86 -1.86 13.51
C VAL A 460 -44.84 -0.49 14.17
N VAL A 461 -44.50 -0.46 15.46
CA VAL A 461 -44.47 0.76 16.27
C VAL A 461 -43.01 1.21 16.47
N PRO A 462 -42.64 2.48 16.16
CA PRO A 462 -41.34 3.01 16.46
C PRO A 462 -40.99 2.90 17.94
N ASN A 463 -39.77 2.49 18.28
CA ASN A 463 -39.38 2.29 19.69
C ASN A 463 -39.45 3.57 20.53
N MET A 464 -39.27 4.73 19.89
CA MET A 464 -39.40 6.03 20.57
C MET A 464 -40.80 6.23 21.17
N ASN A 465 -41.89 5.67 20.58
CA ASN A 465 -43.23 5.79 21.11
C ASN A 465 -43.38 5.11 22.46
N PHE A 466 -42.66 4.02 22.72
CA PHE A 466 -42.72 3.32 24.00
C PHE A 466 -41.96 4.07 25.12
N ILE A 467 -40.99 4.92 24.79
CA ILE A 467 -40.19 5.66 25.77
C ILE A 467 -40.76 7.07 26.01
N SER A 468 -41.28 7.71 24.94
CA SER A 468 -41.79 9.09 25.05
C SER A 468 -43.27 9.17 25.43
N ASN A 469 -44.03 8.11 25.28
CA ASN A 469 -45.44 8.08 25.65
C ASN A 469 -45.70 7.14 26.85
N SER A 470 -46.81 7.33 27.53
CA SER A 470 -47.24 6.41 28.59
C SER A 470 -47.62 5.06 27.96
N VAL A 471 -47.06 3.99 28.51
CA VAL A 471 -47.36 2.62 28.12
C VAL A 471 -48.07 1.93 29.28
N THR A 472 -49.28 1.42 29.06
CA THR A 472 -49.95 0.57 30.01
C THR A 472 -49.58 -0.87 29.71
N ASN A 473 -48.89 -1.55 30.63
CA ASN A 473 -48.56 -2.96 30.52
C ASN A 473 -49.47 -3.74 31.48
N TRP A 474 -50.32 -4.58 30.92
CA TRP A 474 -51.32 -5.34 31.69
C TRP A 474 -50.77 -6.64 32.27
N THR A 475 -49.60 -7.05 31.85
CA THR A 475 -49.03 -8.37 32.18
C THR A 475 -47.61 -8.27 32.77
N LEU A 476 -47.14 -7.05 33.10
CA LEU A 476 -45.78 -6.83 33.60
C LEU A 476 -45.51 -7.53 34.93
N SER A 477 -46.45 -7.39 35.89
CA SER A 477 -46.26 -7.94 37.25
C SER A 477 -47.11 -9.20 37.49
N ASP A 478 -48.30 -9.23 36.96
CA ASP A 478 -49.24 -10.37 37.04
C ASP A 478 -50.22 -10.35 35.87
N GLN A 479 -51.07 -11.38 35.75
CA GLN A 479 -52.04 -11.52 34.66
C GLN A 479 -53.45 -11.11 35.11
N LEU A 480 -53.62 -10.58 36.33
CA LEU A 480 -54.92 -10.23 36.88
C LEU A 480 -55.39 -8.90 36.32
N ARG A 481 -56.53 -8.90 35.68
CA ARG A 481 -57.15 -7.71 35.09
C ARG A 481 -58.60 -7.52 35.63
N ARG A 482 -58.84 -6.36 36.21
CA ARG A 482 -60.17 -5.98 36.60
C ARG A 482 -61.04 -5.68 35.37
N ARG A 483 -62.12 -6.41 35.18
CA ARG A 483 -63.10 -6.15 34.15
C ARG A 483 -64.40 -5.69 34.78
N THR A 484 -65.08 -4.70 34.19
CA THR A 484 -66.42 -4.27 34.54
C THR A 484 -67.38 -4.79 33.48
N VAL A 485 -68.31 -5.61 33.88
CA VAL A 485 -69.31 -6.16 33.00
C VAL A 485 -70.72 -5.56 33.44
N TYR A 486 -71.41 -4.98 32.51
CA TYR A 486 -72.70 -4.39 32.74
C TYR A 486 -73.77 -5.43 32.40
N PHE A 487 -74.64 -5.69 33.39
CA PHE A 487 -75.77 -6.60 33.20
C PHE A 487 -77.05 -5.80 33.15
N TYR A 488 -77.90 -6.13 32.24
CA TYR A 488 -79.24 -5.53 32.08
C TYR A 488 -80.28 -6.56 32.49
N THR A 489 -81.23 -6.19 33.39
CA THR A 489 -82.28 -7.06 33.90
C THR A 489 -83.58 -6.43 33.67
N SER A 490 -84.69 -7.23 33.76
CA SER A 490 -86.07 -6.71 33.75
C SER A 490 -86.27 -5.81 34.98
N PRO A 491 -86.98 -4.69 34.88
CA PRO A 491 -87.38 -3.83 36.01
C PRO A 491 -88.12 -4.55 37.14
N GLU A 492 -88.71 -5.70 36.85
CA GLU A 492 -89.46 -6.53 37.81
C GLU A 492 -88.56 -7.56 38.53
N ALA A 493 -87.33 -7.74 38.12
CA ALA A 493 -86.39 -8.70 38.71
C ALA A 493 -85.96 -8.28 40.12
N ASN A 494 -85.93 -9.23 41.04
CA ASN A 494 -85.41 -8.98 42.38
C ASN A 494 -83.86 -8.75 42.35
N PRO A 495 -83.38 -7.58 42.74
CA PRO A 495 -81.96 -7.26 42.65
C PRO A 495 -81.01 -8.24 43.37
N ASN A 496 -81.44 -8.75 44.53
CA ASN A 496 -80.68 -9.66 45.35
C ASN A 496 -80.49 -11.03 44.64
N GLU A 497 -81.52 -11.58 44.04
CA GLU A 497 -81.47 -12.85 43.31
C GLU A 497 -80.56 -12.74 42.06
N VAL A 498 -80.63 -11.61 41.37
CA VAL A 498 -79.78 -11.35 40.21
C VAL A 498 -78.29 -11.23 40.63
N ILE A 499 -78.03 -10.57 41.78
CA ILE A 499 -76.65 -10.47 42.29
C ILE A 499 -76.08 -11.84 42.71
N GLU A 500 -76.92 -12.71 43.34
CA GLU A 500 -76.48 -14.06 43.71
C GLU A 500 -76.22 -14.92 42.44
N MET A 501 -77.16 -14.89 41.49
CA MET A 501 -77.04 -15.60 40.23
C MET A 501 -75.72 -15.17 39.47
N ILE A 502 -75.42 -13.87 39.42
CA ILE A 502 -74.22 -13.36 38.80
C ILE A 502 -73.00 -13.85 39.57
N LYS A 503 -72.98 -13.78 40.91
CA LYS A 503 -71.88 -14.27 41.73
C LYS A 503 -71.61 -15.75 41.53
N ASP A 504 -72.67 -16.57 41.51
CA ASP A 504 -72.59 -18.02 41.33
C ASP A 504 -72.03 -18.33 39.91
N THR A 505 -72.55 -17.60 38.90
CA THR A 505 -72.06 -17.77 37.52
C THR A 505 -70.60 -17.40 37.38
N VAL A 506 -70.14 -16.28 38.01
CA VAL A 506 -68.73 -15.86 37.96
C VAL A 506 -67.85 -16.80 38.76
N ASN A 507 -68.34 -17.32 39.93
CA ASN A 507 -67.51 -18.23 40.75
C ASN A 507 -67.49 -19.67 40.16
N SER A 508 -68.44 -20.05 39.33
CA SER A 508 -68.44 -21.34 38.62
C SER A 508 -67.78 -21.31 37.27
N HIS A 509 -67.27 -20.14 36.82
CA HIS A 509 -66.54 -20.00 35.57
C HIS A 509 -65.03 -20.20 35.83
N GLU A 510 -64.48 -21.23 35.27
CA GLU A 510 -63.06 -21.53 35.28
C GLU A 510 -62.26 -20.60 34.37
#